data_8ba38330c96369f871c26b7c39935a13
#
_entry.id   8ba38330c96369f871c26b7c39935a13
#
_cell.length_a   1.000
_cell.length_b   1.000
_cell.length_c   1.000
_cell.angle_alpha   90.00
_cell.angle_beta   90.00
_cell.angle_gamma   90.00
#
_symmetry.space_group_name_H-M   'P 1'
#
loop_
_entity.id
_entity.type
_entity.pdbx_description
1 polymer ?
#
loop_
_entity_poly.entity_id
_entity_poly.type
_entity_poly.pdbx_seq_one_letter_code
_entity_poly.pdbx_strand_id
1 'polypeptide(L)'
;MVIKKQTMDKEPEDLWKKELVKPISIKDFAIETADTEKMIVFGESNTGKSTFYISILEWLDEQGVKPEDLKMCIIYPDRPTGITKLYNNIPEKYRGDSVQIFPINTYEELVSCTSTSDKILDEHYKKTGKLGWLVVELLEDAWKSVQDYYCRLAYGESLGEYFAKKRADVKAMKEDTTAYRALEGWGDWTIIKYFHNFNWIDKIKRMPWNVVFTSEIREEGNKDSIFFDLGYRPAGEKDNMHRVDTIIYLSHKGNKFNMKPYKLTGYKMLYPPEDITGKSAYVEHKKLLKKLANRGLKQTAIEELEKEAGIEVKKTEKKKEKIPTKKEETKGEKKEDKKDGGDDWNLDI
;
A
#
# COMPACT_ATOMS: atom_id res chain seq x y z
N MET A 1 31.61 18.46 32.10
CA MET A 1 30.48 18.98 31.36
C MET A 1 29.19 18.55 32.08
N VAL A 2 28.55 19.50 32.78
CA VAL A 2 27.41 19.19 33.67
C VAL A 2 26.15 19.25 32.85
N ILE A 3 25.52 18.10 32.63
CA ILE A 3 24.21 18.02 31.97
C ILE A 3 23.15 18.52 32.94
N LYS A 4 22.62 19.72 32.69
CA LYS A 4 21.45 20.26 33.43
C LYS A 4 20.27 19.33 33.13
N LYS A 5 19.76 18.63 34.16
CA LYS A 5 18.41 18.02 34.12
C LYS A 5 17.39 19.13 33.92
N GLN A 6 16.76 19.16 32.75
CA GLN A 6 15.50 19.90 32.60
C GLN A 6 14.42 19.10 33.34
N THR A 7 13.94 19.65 34.43
CA THR A 7 12.76 19.17 35.15
C THR A 7 11.55 19.27 34.22
N MET A 8 10.97 18.10 33.90
CA MET A 8 9.64 18.01 33.30
C MET A 8 8.61 18.23 34.43
N ASP A 9 8.39 19.49 34.77
CA ASP A 9 7.27 19.90 35.64
C ASP A 9 6.10 20.35 34.74
N LYS A 10 5.35 19.41 34.23
CA LYS A 10 3.94 19.57 33.86
C LYS A 10 3.20 18.32 34.25
N GLU A 11 2.29 18.47 35.18
CA GLU A 11 1.48 17.41 35.71
C GLU A 11 0.65 16.73 34.61
N PRO A 12 0.43 15.38 34.67
CA PRO A 12 -0.33 14.63 33.69
C PRO A 12 -1.81 15.05 33.57
N GLU A 13 -2.34 15.81 34.49
CA GLU A 13 -3.76 16.17 34.56
C GLU A 13 -4.25 17.11 33.44
N ASP A 14 -3.37 17.86 32.78
CA ASP A 14 -3.81 18.75 31.70
C ASP A 14 -4.00 18.08 30.33
N LEU A 15 -3.52 16.86 30.18
CA LEU A 15 -3.74 16.09 28.95
C LEU A 15 -5.20 15.60 28.78
N TRP A 16 -5.93 15.49 29.91
CA TRP A 16 -7.32 15.01 29.91
C TRP A 16 -8.35 16.14 29.82
N LYS A 17 -7.93 17.40 29.91
CA LYS A 17 -8.77 18.59 29.76
C LYS A 17 -8.87 19.11 28.32
N LYS A 18 -8.26 18.43 27.34
CA LYS A 18 -8.52 18.74 25.93
C LYS A 18 -10.00 18.52 25.66
N GLU A 19 -10.64 19.52 25.07
CA GLU A 19 -12.04 19.45 24.63
C GLU A 19 -12.32 18.10 24.00
N LEU A 20 -13.30 17.39 24.54
CA LEU A 20 -13.75 16.12 23.99
C LEU A 20 -14.07 16.35 22.51
N VAL A 21 -13.42 15.63 21.64
CA VAL A 21 -13.69 15.67 20.19
C VAL A 21 -15.17 15.40 20.02
N LYS A 22 -15.92 16.38 19.53
CA LYS A 22 -17.35 16.20 19.28
C LYS A 22 -17.54 15.15 18.19
N PRO A 23 -18.43 14.17 18.38
CA PRO A 23 -18.72 13.22 17.35
C PRO A 23 -19.28 13.96 16.12
N ILE A 24 -18.73 13.65 14.95
CA ILE A 24 -19.22 14.18 13.68
C ILE A 24 -20.46 13.37 13.29
N SER A 25 -21.52 14.05 12.86
CA SER A 25 -22.70 13.36 12.34
C SER A 25 -22.33 12.57 11.07
N ILE A 26 -22.77 11.32 10.97
CA ILE A 26 -22.57 10.50 9.77
C ILE A 26 -23.11 11.20 8.51
N LYS A 27 -24.16 12.03 8.65
CA LYS A 27 -24.71 12.80 7.53
C LYS A 27 -23.74 13.89 7.05
N ASP A 28 -23.03 14.52 7.96
CA ASP A 28 -22.06 15.57 7.62
C ASP A 28 -20.77 14.96 7.06
N PHE A 29 -20.41 13.75 7.53
CA PHE A 29 -19.23 13.03 7.06
C PHE A 29 -19.42 12.44 5.64
N ALA A 30 -20.63 12.03 5.29
CA ALA A 30 -20.90 11.38 4.01
C ALA A 30 -20.79 12.34 2.80
N ILE A 31 -20.86 13.64 3.01
CA ILE A 31 -20.86 14.63 1.93
C ILE A 31 -19.44 14.98 1.49
N GLU A 32 -18.45 14.96 2.40
CA GLU A 32 -17.09 15.43 2.09
C GLU A 32 -16.09 14.32 1.69
N THR A 33 -16.37 13.07 2.03
CA THR A 33 -15.42 11.96 1.83
C THR A 33 -15.84 10.93 0.78
N ALA A 34 -16.97 11.14 0.11
CA ALA A 34 -17.67 10.10 -0.64
C ALA A 34 -16.92 9.54 -1.87
N ASP A 35 -15.92 10.23 -2.43
CA ASP A 35 -15.38 9.87 -3.74
C ASP A 35 -13.84 9.78 -3.84
N THR A 36 -13.11 9.71 -2.75
CA THR A 36 -11.65 9.53 -2.84
C THR A 36 -11.26 8.07 -2.96
N GLU A 37 -10.42 7.76 -3.93
CA GLU A 37 -9.88 6.42 -4.15
C GLU A 37 -8.46 6.32 -3.62
N LYS A 38 -8.20 5.33 -2.76
CA LYS A 38 -6.84 4.96 -2.35
C LYS A 38 -6.56 3.55 -2.81
N MET A 39 -5.61 3.40 -3.71
CA MET A 39 -5.37 2.14 -4.38
C MET A 39 -3.91 1.72 -4.42
N ILE A 40 -3.69 0.40 -4.45
CA ILE A 40 -2.42 -0.21 -4.82
C ILE A 40 -2.59 -0.91 -6.16
N VAL A 41 -1.72 -0.60 -7.10
CA VAL A 41 -1.60 -1.27 -8.40
C VAL A 41 -0.27 -2.00 -8.44
N PHE A 42 -0.29 -3.31 -8.53
CA PHE A 42 0.91 -4.12 -8.47
C PHE A 42 1.02 -5.13 -9.62
N GLY A 43 2.21 -5.59 -9.90
CA GLY A 43 2.49 -6.54 -10.96
C GLY A 43 3.99 -6.61 -11.25
N GLU A 44 4.39 -7.54 -12.08
CA GLU A 44 5.78 -7.65 -12.56
C GLU A 44 6.21 -6.40 -13.34
N SER A 45 7.50 -6.30 -13.63
CA SER A 45 8.02 -5.26 -14.52
C SER A 45 7.31 -5.31 -15.88
N ASN A 46 7.07 -4.14 -16.46
CA ASN A 46 6.41 -3.96 -17.77
C ASN A 46 4.94 -4.44 -17.87
N THR A 47 4.24 -4.64 -16.75
CA THR A 47 2.82 -5.00 -16.75
C THR A 47 1.88 -3.79 -16.93
N GLY A 48 2.42 -2.57 -17.04
CA GLY A 48 1.63 -1.36 -17.26
C GLY A 48 1.24 -0.61 -15.99
N LYS A 49 1.95 -0.78 -14.87
CA LYS A 49 1.68 -0.04 -13.62
C LYS A 49 1.70 1.47 -13.81
N SER A 50 2.75 2.00 -14.44
CA SER A 50 2.84 3.44 -14.73
C SER A 50 1.81 3.87 -15.76
N THR A 51 1.52 3.04 -16.74
CA THR A 51 0.43 3.29 -17.72
C THR A 51 -0.93 3.39 -17.05
N PHE A 52 -1.15 2.60 -15.98
CA PHE A 52 -2.41 2.63 -15.24
C PHE A 52 -2.72 4.03 -14.69
N TYR A 53 -1.79 4.64 -13.93
CA TYR A 53 -2.07 5.97 -13.38
C TYR A 53 -2.00 7.09 -14.43
N ILE A 54 -1.24 6.91 -15.50
CA ILE A 54 -1.29 7.85 -16.64
C ILE A 54 -2.67 7.79 -17.30
N SER A 55 -3.28 6.62 -17.40
CA SER A 55 -4.62 6.47 -17.98
C SER A 55 -5.74 7.12 -17.16
N ILE A 56 -5.45 7.60 -15.95
CA ILE A 56 -6.35 8.48 -15.19
C ILE A 56 -6.54 9.80 -15.95
N LEU A 57 -5.48 10.31 -16.59
CA LEU A 57 -5.55 11.54 -17.38
C LEU A 57 -6.49 11.37 -18.58
N GLU A 58 -6.48 10.21 -19.23
CA GLU A 58 -7.37 9.87 -20.34
C GLU A 58 -8.84 9.82 -19.86
N TRP A 59 -9.06 9.15 -18.71
CA TRP A 59 -10.39 9.09 -18.13
C TRP A 59 -10.93 10.47 -17.73
N LEU A 60 -10.10 11.32 -17.13
CA LEU A 60 -10.49 12.69 -16.77
C LEU A 60 -10.82 13.54 -18.02
N ASP A 61 -10.08 13.34 -19.10
CA ASP A 61 -10.34 13.96 -20.38
C ASP A 61 -11.70 13.52 -20.96
N GLU A 62 -12.01 12.23 -20.92
CA GLU A 62 -13.33 11.70 -21.31
C GLU A 62 -14.48 12.28 -20.45
N GLN A 63 -14.20 12.67 -19.20
CA GLN A 63 -15.17 13.36 -18.34
C GLN A 63 -15.23 14.87 -18.58
N GLY A 64 -14.46 15.40 -19.54
CA GLY A 64 -14.41 16.82 -19.87
C GLY A 64 -13.66 17.68 -18.87
N VAL A 65 -12.79 17.07 -18.01
CA VAL A 65 -11.95 17.82 -17.08
C VAL A 65 -10.82 18.50 -17.85
N LYS A 66 -10.73 19.81 -17.73
CA LYS A 66 -9.71 20.59 -18.41
C LYS A 66 -8.34 20.43 -17.73
N PRO A 67 -7.22 20.62 -18.45
CA PRO A 67 -5.89 20.53 -17.87
C PRO A 67 -5.67 21.46 -16.65
N GLU A 68 -6.23 22.66 -16.66
CA GLU A 68 -6.16 23.61 -15.55
C GLU A 68 -6.93 23.18 -14.30
N ASP A 69 -7.93 22.31 -14.47
CA ASP A 69 -8.74 21.73 -13.38
C ASP A 69 -8.19 20.41 -12.87
N LEU A 70 -7.03 19.99 -13.36
CA LEU A 70 -6.36 18.75 -12.97
C LEU A 70 -5.07 19.05 -12.22
N LYS A 71 -4.81 18.31 -11.12
CA LYS A 71 -3.52 18.29 -10.44
C LYS A 71 -3.15 16.87 -10.07
N MET A 72 -2.00 16.43 -10.53
CA MET A 72 -1.40 15.14 -10.20
C MET A 72 0.05 15.34 -9.74
N CYS A 73 0.36 14.89 -8.54
CA CYS A 73 1.70 14.88 -7.98
C CYS A 73 2.23 13.45 -7.99
N ILE A 74 3.36 13.21 -8.63
CA ILE A 74 3.98 11.89 -8.76
C ILE A 74 5.30 11.90 -8.00
N ILE A 75 5.40 11.11 -6.93
CA ILE A 75 6.63 10.86 -6.19
C ILE A 75 7.31 9.65 -6.83
N TYR A 76 8.54 9.85 -7.31
CA TYR A 76 9.22 8.89 -8.18
C TYR A 76 10.65 8.63 -7.72
N PRO A 77 10.98 7.44 -7.21
CA PRO A 77 12.30 7.12 -6.67
C PRO A 77 13.29 6.62 -7.73
N ASP A 78 13.23 7.13 -8.96
CA ASP A 78 14.04 6.57 -10.02
C ASP A 78 15.07 7.57 -10.58
N ARG A 79 15.93 7.01 -11.41
CA ARG A 79 16.99 7.70 -12.12
C ARG A 79 16.42 8.68 -13.13
N PRO A 80 17.18 9.72 -13.53
CA PRO A 80 16.73 10.72 -14.52
C PRO A 80 16.15 10.13 -15.81
N THR A 81 16.66 8.95 -16.24
CA THR A 81 16.16 8.25 -17.43
C THR A 81 14.73 7.72 -17.29
N GLY A 82 14.35 7.25 -16.08
CA GLY A 82 12.99 6.79 -15.80
C GLY A 82 12.02 7.97 -15.82
N ILE A 83 12.38 9.07 -15.17
CA ILE A 83 11.58 10.30 -15.17
C ILE A 83 11.36 10.82 -16.59
N THR A 84 12.38 10.80 -17.44
CA THR A 84 12.24 11.21 -18.85
C THR A 84 11.25 10.33 -19.62
N LYS A 85 11.32 9.00 -19.41
CA LYS A 85 10.36 8.06 -20.03
C LYS A 85 8.94 8.31 -19.54
N LEU A 86 8.78 8.51 -18.24
CA LEU A 86 7.49 8.82 -17.64
C LEU A 86 6.91 10.12 -18.22
N TYR A 87 7.72 11.18 -18.23
CA TYR A 87 7.32 12.46 -18.79
C TYR A 87 6.87 12.35 -20.25
N ASN A 88 7.58 11.58 -21.08
CA ASN A 88 7.23 11.38 -22.48
C ASN A 88 5.90 10.63 -22.68
N ASN A 89 5.50 9.80 -21.70
CA ASN A 89 4.23 9.08 -21.73
C ASN A 89 3.04 9.96 -21.27
N ILE A 90 3.29 11.08 -20.59
CA ILE A 90 2.24 12.02 -20.21
C ILE A 90 1.81 12.80 -21.46
N PRO A 91 0.49 12.85 -21.79
CA PRO A 91 0.00 13.65 -22.91
C PRO A 91 0.44 15.12 -22.78
N GLU A 92 0.87 15.72 -23.91
CA GLU A 92 1.52 17.03 -23.93
C GLU A 92 0.69 18.12 -23.24
N LYS A 93 -0.63 18.11 -23.41
CA LYS A 93 -1.56 19.05 -22.78
C LYS A 93 -1.56 19.05 -21.25
N TYR A 94 -1.09 17.95 -20.61
CA TYR A 94 -0.99 17.80 -19.15
C TYR A 94 0.42 18.01 -18.60
N ARG A 95 1.42 18.19 -19.47
CA ARG A 95 2.79 18.48 -19.04
C ARG A 95 2.85 19.90 -18.47
N GLY A 96 3.65 20.08 -17.43
CA GLY A 96 3.78 21.36 -16.73
C GLY A 96 2.98 21.38 -15.43
N ASP A 97 2.07 22.36 -15.27
CA ASP A 97 1.41 22.58 -13.99
C ASP A 97 0.41 21.49 -13.59
N SER A 98 -0.21 20.79 -14.56
CA SER A 98 -1.21 19.76 -14.27
C SER A 98 -0.59 18.51 -13.64
N VAL A 99 0.60 18.11 -14.12
CA VAL A 99 1.34 16.93 -13.62
C VAL A 99 2.73 17.35 -13.17
N GLN A 100 3.03 17.13 -11.89
CA GLN A 100 4.32 17.43 -11.30
C GLN A 100 4.98 16.15 -10.81
N ILE A 101 6.28 15.99 -11.12
CA ILE A 101 7.07 14.82 -10.74
C ILE A 101 8.11 15.24 -9.71
N PHE A 102 8.14 14.54 -8.58
CA PHE A 102 9.06 14.76 -7.46
C PHE A 102 10.05 13.59 -7.40
N PRO A 103 11.29 13.77 -7.85
CA PRO A 103 12.30 12.75 -7.68
C PRO A 103 12.71 12.63 -6.22
N ILE A 104 12.87 11.40 -5.73
CA ILE A 104 13.32 11.12 -4.36
C ILE A 104 14.42 10.07 -4.35
N ASN A 105 15.32 10.18 -3.38
CA ASN A 105 16.39 9.20 -3.14
C ASN A 105 16.45 8.77 -1.68
N THR A 106 15.88 9.57 -0.77
CA THR A 106 15.92 9.31 0.67
C THR A 106 14.52 9.33 1.29
N TYR A 107 14.43 8.80 2.50
CA TYR A 107 13.19 8.83 3.27
C TYR A 107 12.76 10.26 3.64
N GLU A 108 13.70 11.11 3.97
CA GLU A 108 13.43 12.53 4.28
C GLU A 108 12.85 13.26 3.08
N GLU A 109 13.39 13.00 1.88
CA GLU A 109 12.84 13.52 0.62
C GLU A 109 11.43 12.96 0.36
N LEU A 110 11.20 11.66 0.61
CA LEU A 110 9.88 11.04 0.49
C LEU A 110 8.84 11.76 1.36
N VAL A 111 9.16 11.99 2.65
CA VAL A 111 8.26 12.68 3.58
C VAL A 111 8.05 14.15 3.19
N SER A 112 9.12 14.83 2.77
CA SER A 112 9.08 16.23 2.34
C SER A 112 8.25 16.40 1.06
N CYS A 113 8.47 15.54 0.05
CA CYS A 113 7.73 15.57 -1.21
C CYS A 113 6.24 15.23 -0.99
N THR A 114 5.95 14.28 -0.08
CA THR A 114 4.57 13.97 0.31
C THR A 114 3.88 15.19 0.93
N SER A 115 4.55 15.89 1.84
CA SER A 115 4.00 17.09 2.48
C SER A 115 3.85 18.27 1.50
N THR A 116 4.78 18.39 0.55
CA THR A 116 4.70 19.41 -0.51
C THR A 116 3.55 19.11 -1.47
N SER A 117 3.39 17.84 -1.86
CA SER A 117 2.27 17.40 -2.69
C SER A 117 0.93 17.66 -2.03
N ASP A 118 0.81 17.41 -0.71
CA ASP A 118 -0.42 17.70 0.05
C ASP A 118 -0.79 19.18 -0.03
N LYS A 119 0.17 20.08 0.16
CA LYS A 119 -0.05 21.53 0.05
C LYS A 119 -0.49 21.94 -1.36
N ILE A 120 0.18 21.42 -2.39
CA ILE A 120 -0.14 21.72 -3.80
C ILE A 120 -1.55 21.26 -4.13
N LEU A 121 -1.95 20.07 -3.66
CA LEU A 121 -3.27 19.51 -3.88
C LEU A 121 -4.35 20.29 -3.11
N ASP A 122 -4.06 20.75 -1.90
CA ASP A 122 -4.93 21.60 -1.09
C ASP A 122 -5.16 22.97 -1.75
N GLU A 123 -4.09 23.62 -2.23
CA GLU A 123 -4.17 24.87 -2.98
C GLU A 123 -4.97 24.72 -4.26
N HIS A 124 -4.76 23.62 -4.99
CA HIS A 124 -5.52 23.29 -6.18
C HIS A 124 -7.03 23.12 -5.86
N TYR A 125 -7.35 22.35 -4.82
CA TYR A 125 -8.73 22.13 -4.39
C TYR A 125 -9.42 23.44 -3.99
N LYS A 126 -8.73 24.29 -3.21
CA LYS A 126 -9.25 25.62 -2.83
C LYS A 126 -9.53 26.50 -4.04
N LYS A 127 -8.73 26.38 -5.10
CA LYS A 127 -8.88 27.17 -6.32
C LYS A 127 -9.98 26.66 -7.27
N THR A 128 -10.09 25.33 -7.40
CA THR A 128 -10.90 24.69 -8.46
C THR A 128 -12.10 23.90 -7.94
N GLY A 129 -12.12 23.55 -6.64
CA GLY A 129 -13.08 22.62 -6.06
C GLY A 129 -12.91 21.18 -6.56
N LYS A 130 -11.80 20.84 -7.26
CA LYS A 130 -11.54 19.52 -7.81
C LYS A 130 -10.50 18.79 -7.01
N LEU A 131 -10.77 17.50 -6.71
CA LEU A 131 -9.82 16.63 -6.02
C LEU A 131 -8.66 16.28 -6.95
N GLY A 132 -7.45 16.38 -6.42
CA GLY A 132 -6.24 15.99 -7.13
C GLY A 132 -5.82 14.55 -6.87
N TRP A 133 -4.67 14.18 -7.42
CA TRP A 133 -4.08 12.84 -7.38
C TRP A 133 -2.69 12.88 -6.80
N LEU A 134 -2.41 12.01 -5.82
CA LEU A 134 -1.08 11.69 -5.35
C LEU A 134 -0.70 10.30 -5.88
N VAL A 135 0.40 10.21 -6.59
CA VAL A 135 0.96 8.93 -7.06
C VAL A 135 2.28 8.69 -6.36
N VAL A 136 2.49 7.49 -5.84
CA VAL A 136 3.77 7.04 -5.29
C VAL A 136 4.24 5.82 -6.05
N GLU A 137 5.33 5.94 -6.75
CA GLU A 137 5.98 4.89 -7.50
C GLU A 137 7.41 4.72 -6.95
N LEU A 138 7.86 3.60 -6.39
CA LEU A 138 7.25 2.33 -6.06
C LEU A 138 7.17 2.16 -4.53
N LEU A 139 6.19 1.41 -3.99
CA LEU A 139 6.07 1.18 -2.54
C LEU A 139 7.27 0.48 -1.92
N GLU A 140 7.88 -0.47 -2.62
CA GLU A 140 9.05 -1.19 -2.14
C GLU A 140 10.28 -0.28 -2.01
N ASP A 141 10.45 0.70 -2.88
CA ASP A 141 11.57 1.64 -2.78
C ASP A 141 11.35 2.62 -1.64
N ALA A 142 10.11 3.06 -1.42
CA ALA A 142 9.76 3.80 -0.22
C ALA A 142 10.04 2.96 1.06
N TRP A 143 9.72 1.67 1.06
CA TRP A 143 10.00 0.77 2.17
C TRP A 143 11.50 0.58 2.41
N LYS A 144 12.29 0.42 1.35
CA LYS A 144 13.77 0.34 1.44
C LYS A 144 14.38 1.64 1.96
N SER A 145 13.87 2.79 1.53
CA SER A 145 14.38 4.11 1.99
C SER A 145 14.16 4.31 3.50
N VAL A 146 13.04 3.81 4.04
CA VAL A 146 12.78 3.83 5.48
C VAL A 146 13.77 2.96 6.24
N GLN A 147 14.09 1.77 5.72
CA GLN A 147 15.07 0.87 6.34
C GLN A 147 16.48 1.48 6.31
N ASP A 148 16.87 2.08 5.19
CA ASP A 148 18.15 2.77 5.05
C ASP A 148 18.25 3.97 6.02
N TYR A 149 17.18 4.76 6.11
CA TYR A 149 17.09 5.86 7.08
C TYR A 149 17.27 5.38 8.51
N TYR A 150 16.59 4.29 8.88
CA TYR A 150 16.74 3.70 10.20
C TYR A 150 18.18 3.22 10.47
N CYS A 151 18.80 2.52 9.51
CA CYS A 151 20.18 2.07 9.65
C CYS A 151 21.16 3.23 9.85
N ARG A 152 21.00 4.32 9.08
CA ARG A 152 21.81 5.54 9.25
C ARG A 152 21.60 6.18 10.62
N LEU A 153 20.36 6.23 11.10
CA LEU A 153 20.02 6.80 12.39
C LEU A 153 20.56 5.97 13.56
N ALA A 154 20.35 4.65 13.51
CA ALA A 154 20.66 3.75 14.63
C ALA A 154 22.13 3.29 14.65
N TYR A 155 22.72 3.07 13.49
CA TYR A 155 24.05 2.47 13.34
C TYR A 155 25.08 3.39 12.67
N GLY A 156 24.67 4.54 12.12
CA GLY A 156 25.54 5.49 11.42
C GLY A 156 25.98 5.01 10.04
N GLU A 157 25.38 3.96 9.51
CA GLU A 157 25.75 3.31 8.23
C GLU A 157 24.52 3.15 7.36
N SER A 158 24.72 3.10 6.03
CA SER A 158 23.61 2.73 5.12
C SER A 158 23.17 1.28 5.33
N LEU A 159 21.96 0.93 4.87
CA LEU A 159 21.44 -0.43 4.94
C LEU A 159 22.41 -1.45 4.32
N GLY A 160 22.99 -1.12 3.16
CA GLY A 160 23.94 -1.97 2.46
C GLY A 160 25.26 -2.15 3.23
N GLU A 161 25.81 -1.07 3.79
CA GLU A 161 27.04 -1.09 4.60
C GLU A 161 26.83 -1.93 5.89
N TYR A 162 25.70 -1.73 6.57
CA TYR A 162 25.31 -2.48 7.75
C TYR A 162 25.32 -4.00 7.48
N PHE A 163 24.64 -4.44 6.41
CA PHE A 163 24.61 -5.86 6.06
C PHE A 163 25.97 -6.40 5.60
N ALA A 164 26.74 -5.61 4.84
CA ALA A 164 28.07 -6.01 4.40
C ALA A 164 29.00 -6.23 5.61
N LYS A 165 28.97 -5.33 6.60
CA LYS A 165 29.73 -5.43 7.82
C LYS A 165 29.32 -6.64 8.66
N LYS A 166 28.02 -6.82 8.90
CA LYS A 166 27.52 -8.00 9.62
C LYS A 166 27.92 -9.32 8.96
N ARG A 167 27.86 -9.41 7.63
CA ARG A 167 28.34 -10.60 6.90
C ARG A 167 29.85 -10.83 7.06
N ALA A 168 30.65 -9.77 7.09
CA ALA A 168 32.09 -9.87 7.29
C ALA A 168 32.42 -10.37 8.71
N ASP A 169 31.71 -9.83 9.74
CA ASP A 169 31.87 -10.23 11.13
C ASP A 169 31.56 -11.73 11.35
N VAL A 170 30.43 -12.19 10.81
CA VAL A 170 29.98 -13.58 10.86
C VAL A 170 30.99 -14.50 10.17
N LYS A 171 31.49 -14.12 8.99
CA LYS A 171 32.50 -14.89 8.28
C LYS A 171 33.80 -14.98 9.09
N ALA A 172 34.20 -13.92 9.78
CA ALA A 172 35.36 -13.90 10.66
C ALA A 172 35.18 -14.80 11.87
N MET A 173 33.96 -14.88 12.42
CA MET A 173 33.65 -15.73 13.57
C MET A 173 33.44 -17.22 13.21
N LYS A 174 33.41 -17.56 11.91
CA LYS A 174 33.10 -18.91 11.40
C LYS A 174 31.72 -19.44 11.82
N GLU A 175 30.79 -18.57 12.12
CA GLU A 175 29.43 -18.91 12.49
C GLU A 175 28.52 -19.12 11.27
N ASP A 176 27.38 -19.76 11.47
CA ASP A 176 26.38 -19.94 10.42
C ASP A 176 25.82 -18.57 9.99
N THR A 177 26.03 -18.22 8.72
CA THR A 177 25.64 -16.92 8.15
C THR A 177 24.14 -16.74 8.04
N THR A 178 23.33 -17.77 8.20
CA THR A 178 21.86 -17.69 8.10
C THR A 178 21.24 -16.93 9.26
N ALA A 179 21.86 -16.97 10.45
CA ALA A 179 21.36 -16.29 11.65
C ALA A 179 21.46 -14.75 11.60
N TYR A 180 22.24 -14.19 10.67
CA TYR A 180 22.59 -12.76 10.67
C TYR A 180 22.02 -11.98 9.45
N ARG A 181 21.00 -12.51 8.82
CA ARG A 181 20.37 -11.84 7.67
C ARG A 181 19.40 -10.74 8.05
N ALA A 182 19.01 -10.63 9.31
CA ALA A 182 17.99 -9.71 9.76
C ALA A 182 18.58 -8.54 10.55
N LEU A 183 17.93 -7.40 10.49
CA LEU A 183 18.00 -6.36 11.49
C LEU A 183 17.67 -6.97 12.85
N GLU A 184 18.35 -6.56 13.92
CA GLU A 184 18.24 -7.20 15.22
C GLU A 184 16.83 -7.15 15.78
N GLY A 185 16.14 -8.27 15.75
CA GLY A 185 14.96 -8.56 16.54
C GLY A 185 13.73 -7.67 16.31
N TRP A 186 12.76 -7.87 17.17
CA TRP A 186 11.47 -7.17 17.20
C TRP A 186 11.59 -5.62 17.32
N GLY A 187 12.64 -5.14 18.01
CA GLY A 187 12.85 -3.72 18.27
C GLY A 187 13.04 -2.90 17.01
N ASP A 188 13.93 -3.33 16.12
CA ASP A 188 14.26 -2.58 14.90
C ASP A 188 13.06 -2.50 13.96
N TRP A 189 12.37 -3.62 13.72
CA TRP A 189 11.20 -3.65 12.86
C TRP A 189 10.05 -2.82 13.40
N THR A 190 9.88 -2.74 14.72
CA THR A 190 8.87 -1.89 15.33
C THR A 190 9.15 -0.43 15.03
N ILE A 191 10.41 0.02 15.12
CA ILE A 191 10.81 1.39 14.85
C ILE A 191 10.71 1.70 13.35
N ILE A 192 11.20 0.79 12.48
CA ILE A 192 11.09 0.95 11.02
C ILE A 192 9.63 1.07 10.61
N LYS A 193 8.75 0.19 11.13
CA LYS A 193 7.31 0.25 10.88
C LYS A 193 6.68 1.53 11.42
N TYR A 194 7.15 2.04 12.56
CA TYR A 194 6.68 3.32 13.08
C TYR A 194 6.98 4.46 12.10
N PHE A 195 8.20 4.57 11.58
CA PHE A 195 8.56 5.58 10.59
C PHE A 195 7.71 5.43 9.32
N HIS A 196 7.62 4.23 8.78
CA HIS A 196 6.86 3.98 7.56
C HIS A 196 5.36 4.24 7.76
N ASN A 197 4.76 3.61 8.76
CA ASN A 197 3.31 3.61 8.93
C ASN A 197 2.83 4.94 9.51
N PHE A 198 3.34 5.34 10.67
CA PHE A 198 2.82 6.49 11.40
C PHE A 198 3.28 7.83 10.80
N ASN A 199 4.56 7.93 10.44
CA ASN A 199 5.10 9.19 9.95
C ASN A 199 4.80 9.45 8.48
N TRP A 200 4.44 8.43 7.70
CA TRP A 200 4.23 8.58 6.28
C TRP A 200 2.88 8.03 5.79
N ILE A 201 2.65 6.70 5.76
CA ILE A 201 1.44 6.10 5.16
C ILE A 201 0.14 6.55 5.83
N ASP A 202 0.10 6.63 7.17
CA ASP A 202 -1.11 7.05 7.88
C ASP A 202 -1.44 8.54 7.64
N LYS A 203 -0.44 9.36 7.32
CA LYS A 203 -0.67 10.74 6.87
C LYS A 203 -1.34 10.74 5.50
N ILE A 204 -0.82 9.98 4.54
CA ILE A 204 -1.41 9.85 3.21
C ILE A 204 -2.84 9.30 3.29
N LYS A 205 -3.08 8.30 4.15
CA LYS A 205 -4.41 7.74 4.36
C LYS A 205 -5.44 8.79 4.80
N ARG A 206 -5.01 9.80 5.57
CA ARG A 206 -5.88 10.88 6.08
C ARG A 206 -6.06 12.02 5.09
N MET A 207 -5.24 12.11 4.05
CA MET A 207 -5.40 13.14 3.02
C MET A 207 -6.70 12.96 2.27
N PRO A 208 -7.41 14.05 1.92
CA PRO A 208 -8.67 13.98 1.18
C PRO A 208 -8.48 13.79 -0.34
N TRP A 209 -7.30 13.38 -0.79
CA TRP A 209 -6.95 13.24 -2.20
C TRP A 209 -7.09 11.80 -2.68
N ASN A 210 -7.23 11.63 -4.00
CA ASN A 210 -7.05 10.32 -4.62
C ASN A 210 -5.59 9.90 -4.55
N VAL A 211 -5.32 8.63 -4.26
CA VAL A 211 -3.96 8.11 -4.10
C VAL A 211 -3.78 6.82 -4.89
N VAL A 212 -2.70 6.75 -5.65
CA VAL A 212 -2.25 5.53 -6.33
C VAL A 212 -0.86 5.19 -5.84
N PHE A 213 -0.71 4.02 -5.27
CA PHE A 213 0.58 3.39 -5.02
C PHE A 213 0.83 2.36 -6.11
N THR A 214 2.01 2.37 -6.70
CA THR A 214 2.45 1.25 -7.54
C THR A 214 3.38 0.34 -6.74
N SER A 215 3.45 -0.94 -7.09
CA SER A 215 4.31 -1.91 -6.43
C SER A 215 4.70 -3.03 -7.37
N GLU A 216 5.91 -3.55 -7.21
CA GLU A 216 6.32 -4.84 -7.76
C GLU A 216 5.62 -5.99 -7.03
N ILE A 217 5.84 -7.20 -7.50
CA ILE A 217 5.37 -8.41 -6.84
C ILE A 217 6.39 -8.89 -5.80
N ARG A 218 5.87 -9.56 -4.77
CA ARG A 218 6.63 -10.36 -3.82
C ARG A 218 5.93 -11.68 -3.61
N GLU A 219 6.67 -12.78 -3.42
CA GLU A 219 6.11 -14.09 -3.11
C GLU A 219 5.20 -14.04 -1.86
N GLU A 220 4.11 -14.80 -1.93
CA GLU A 220 3.15 -14.94 -0.85
C GLU A 220 3.02 -16.42 -0.47
N GLY A 221 3.50 -16.75 0.71
CA GLY A 221 3.43 -18.12 1.26
C GLY A 221 2.33 -18.32 2.29
N ASN A 222 1.68 -17.24 2.74
CA ASN A 222 0.64 -17.33 3.77
C ASN A 222 -0.68 -17.82 3.16
N LYS A 223 -1.14 -19.00 3.62
CA LYS A 223 -2.38 -19.66 3.16
C LYS A 223 -3.65 -18.86 3.50
N ASP A 224 -3.59 -17.99 4.50
CA ASP A 224 -4.71 -17.13 4.91
C ASP A 224 -4.75 -15.80 4.13
N SER A 225 -3.76 -15.56 3.27
CA SER A 225 -3.69 -14.34 2.44
C SER A 225 -4.72 -14.41 1.31
N ILE A 226 -5.34 -13.26 1.02
CA ILE A 226 -6.20 -13.10 -0.17
C ILE A 226 -5.44 -13.30 -1.50
N PHE A 227 -4.12 -13.30 -1.44
CA PHE A 227 -3.23 -13.48 -2.59
C PHE A 227 -2.65 -14.88 -2.70
N PHE A 228 -3.02 -15.81 -1.80
CA PHE A 228 -2.45 -17.16 -1.79
C PHE A 228 -2.59 -17.86 -3.14
N ASP A 229 -3.76 -17.79 -3.76
CA ASP A 229 -4.02 -18.42 -5.08
C ASP A 229 -3.20 -17.79 -6.22
N LEU A 230 -2.76 -16.56 -6.06
CA LEU A 230 -1.86 -15.89 -6.99
C LEU A 230 -0.40 -16.32 -6.78
N GLY A 231 -0.02 -16.63 -5.54
CA GLY A 231 1.37 -16.87 -5.12
C GLY A 231 2.20 -15.59 -4.96
N TYR A 232 1.61 -14.41 -5.19
CA TYR A 232 2.28 -13.12 -5.13
C TYR A 232 1.40 -12.07 -4.48
N ARG A 233 2.01 -11.12 -3.77
CA ARG A 233 1.38 -9.95 -3.18
C ARG A 233 2.12 -8.67 -3.57
N PRO A 234 1.57 -7.48 -3.31
CA PRO A 234 2.34 -6.24 -3.42
C PRO A 234 3.61 -6.29 -2.56
N ALA A 235 4.74 -5.88 -3.13
CA ALA A 235 5.98 -5.69 -2.40
C ALA A 235 5.89 -4.50 -1.43
N GLY A 236 6.92 -4.31 -0.63
CA GLY A 236 6.93 -3.30 0.44
C GLY A 236 6.39 -3.83 1.76
N GLU A 237 5.98 -2.93 2.65
CA GLU A 237 5.45 -3.28 3.96
C GLU A 237 4.08 -3.94 3.82
N LYS A 238 3.92 -5.13 4.43
CA LYS A 238 2.73 -5.98 4.21
C LYS A 238 1.41 -5.36 4.68
N ASP A 239 1.45 -4.51 5.69
CA ASP A 239 0.24 -3.90 6.24
C ASP A 239 -0.32 -2.78 5.33
N ASN A 240 0.41 -2.35 4.28
CA ASN A 240 -0.07 -1.37 3.30
C ASN A 240 -1.38 -1.81 2.63
N MET A 241 -1.57 -3.12 2.44
CA MET A 241 -2.78 -3.69 1.84
C MET A 241 -4.05 -3.39 2.64
N HIS A 242 -3.92 -3.22 3.96
CA HIS A 242 -5.05 -2.90 4.84
C HIS A 242 -5.40 -1.41 4.87
N ARG A 243 -4.54 -0.56 4.28
CA ARG A 243 -4.64 0.90 4.35
C ARG A 243 -5.23 1.54 3.10
N VAL A 244 -5.51 0.75 2.08
CA VAL A 244 -6.10 1.19 0.82
C VAL A 244 -7.48 0.56 0.59
N ASP A 245 -8.26 1.21 -0.26
CA ASP A 245 -9.63 0.77 -0.59
C ASP A 245 -9.65 -0.23 -1.74
N THR A 246 -8.68 -0.12 -2.63
CA THR A 246 -8.61 -0.89 -3.87
C THR A 246 -7.23 -1.51 -4.05
N ILE A 247 -7.18 -2.79 -4.46
CA ILE A 247 -5.94 -3.47 -4.83
C ILE A 247 -6.16 -4.13 -6.18
N ILE A 248 -5.30 -3.80 -7.14
CA ILE A 248 -5.38 -4.27 -8.53
C ILE A 248 -4.07 -4.96 -8.91
N TYR A 249 -4.17 -6.17 -9.40
CA TYR A 249 -3.07 -6.90 -10.01
C TYR A 249 -3.07 -6.71 -11.52
N LEU A 250 -1.93 -6.30 -12.06
CA LEU A 250 -1.68 -6.23 -13.49
C LEU A 250 -0.72 -7.34 -13.91
N SER A 251 -1.06 -8.05 -14.96
CA SER A 251 -0.22 -9.09 -15.53
C SER A 251 -0.22 -9.04 -17.05
N HIS A 252 0.78 -9.65 -17.66
CA HIS A 252 0.79 -9.85 -19.11
C HIS A 252 1.20 -11.28 -19.47
N LYS A 253 0.69 -11.77 -20.59
CA LYS A 253 1.13 -13.03 -21.21
C LYS A 253 1.29 -12.78 -22.71
N GLY A 254 2.53 -12.72 -23.16
CA GLY A 254 2.83 -12.24 -24.51
C GLY A 254 2.33 -10.80 -24.68
N ASN A 255 1.49 -10.56 -25.68
CA ASN A 255 0.93 -9.25 -25.98
C ASN A 255 -0.42 -8.99 -25.29
N LYS A 256 -0.90 -9.88 -24.43
CA LYS A 256 -2.16 -9.72 -23.72
C LYS A 256 -1.91 -9.17 -22.31
N PHE A 257 -2.59 -8.10 -21.98
CA PHE A 257 -2.56 -7.46 -20.67
C PHE A 257 -3.85 -7.73 -19.93
N ASN A 258 -3.74 -8.08 -18.65
CA ASN A 258 -4.90 -8.39 -17.82
C ASN A 258 -4.86 -7.55 -16.53
N MET A 259 -6.05 -7.19 -16.08
CA MET A 259 -6.30 -6.50 -14.82
C MET A 259 -7.19 -7.38 -13.94
N LYS A 260 -6.77 -7.64 -12.71
CA LYS A 260 -7.57 -8.39 -11.73
C LYS A 260 -7.65 -7.64 -10.41
N PRO A 261 -8.81 -7.11 -10.03
CA PRO A 261 -9.02 -6.58 -8.69
C PRO A 261 -9.00 -7.68 -7.64
N TYR A 262 -8.27 -7.44 -6.54
CA TYR A 262 -8.22 -8.31 -5.36
C TYR A 262 -8.95 -7.72 -4.17
N LYS A 263 -9.04 -6.40 -4.10
CA LYS A 263 -9.79 -5.69 -3.07
C LYS A 263 -10.51 -4.51 -3.71
N LEU A 264 -11.80 -4.42 -3.47
CA LEU A 264 -12.61 -3.24 -3.74
C LEU A 264 -13.45 -3.01 -2.50
N THR A 265 -13.22 -1.92 -1.78
CA THR A 265 -13.95 -1.62 -0.53
C THR A 265 -15.44 -1.51 -0.80
N GLY A 266 -16.24 -2.15 0.02
CA GLY A 266 -17.70 -2.25 -0.18
C GLY A 266 -18.14 -3.45 -1.02
N TYR A 267 -17.23 -4.14 -1.71
CA TYR A 267 -17.55 -5.28 -2.56
C TYR A 267 -16.77 -6.52 -2.09
N LYS A 268 -17.49 -7.55 -1.62
CA LYS A 268 -16.89 -8.82 -1.19
C LYS A 268 -16.98 -9.83 -2.34
N MET A 269 -16.08 -9.74 -3.30
CA MET A 269 -16.10 -10.65 -4.45
C MET A 269 -14.70 -11.00 -4.92
N LEU A 270 -14.58 -12.23 -5.45
CA LEU A 270 -13.47 -12.61 -6.31
C LEU A 270 -13.80 -12.14 -7.74
N TYR A 271 -12.95 -11.28 -8.30
CA TYR A 271 -13.12 -10.75 -9.64
C TYR A 271 -12.31 -11.58 -10.62
N PRO A 272 -12.89 -11.97 -11.76
CA PRO A 272 -12.12 -12.59 -12.84
C PRO A 272 -11.12 -11.58 -13.42
N PRO A 273 -10.01 -12.04 -13.98
CA PRO A 273 -9.11 -11.17 -14.72
C PRO A 273 -9.83 -10.63 -15.96
N GLU A 274 -9.69 -9.34 -16.22
CA GLU A 274 -10.24 -8.66 -17.38
C GLU A 274 -9.13 -8.37 -18.39
N ASP A 275 -9.37 -8.71 -19.66
CA ASP A 275 -8.44 -8.38 -20.76
C ASP A 275 -8.53 -6.87 -21.06
N ILE A 276 -7.45 -6.18 -20.78
CA ILE A 276 -7.30 -4.72 -21.00
C ILE A 276 -6.36 -4.41 -22.17
N THR A 277 -6.04 -5.38 -23.01
CA THR A 277 -5.14 -5.20 -24.16
C THR A 277 -5.66 -4.10 -25.08
N GLY A 278 -4.85 -3.08 -25.32
CA GLY A 278 -5.23 -1.91 -26.13
C GLY A 278 -6.28 -1.00 -25.52
N LYS A 279 -6.60 -1.17 -24.22
CA LYS A 279 -7.57 -0.35 -23.49
C LYS A 279 -6.87 0.47 -22.42
N SER A 280 -7.49 1.58 -22.04
CA SER A 280 -7.10 2.38 -20.89
C SER A 280 -7.46 1.65 -19.58
N ALA A 281 -6.46 1.22 -18.81
CA ALA A 281 -6.66 0.35 -17.65
C ALA A 281 -7.51 1.02 -16.56
N TYR A 282 -7.33 2.31 -16.30
CA TYR A 282 -8.16 3.03 -15.33
C TYR A 282 -9.59 3.23 -15.82
N VAL A 283 -9.81 3.47 -17.11
CA VAL A 283 -11.16 3.54 -17.70
C VAL A 283 -11.90 2.22 -17.51
N GLU A 284 -11.26 1.10 -17.77
CA GLU A 284 -11.85 -0.23 -17.54
C GLU A 284 -12.14 -0.47 -16.03
N HIS A 285 -11.24 -0.04 -15.14
CA HIS A 285 -11.51 -0.07 -13.70
C HIS A 285 -12.78 0.74 -13.33
N LYS A 286 -12.94 1.95 -13.86
CA LYS A 286 -14.15 2.77 -13.61
C LYS A 286 -15.42 2.15 -14.19
N LYS A 287 -15.34 1.53 -15.36
CA LYS A 287 -16.46 0.78 -15.95
C LYS A 287 -16.87 -0.39 -15.05
N LEU A 288 -15.89 -1.12 -14.49
CA LEU A 288 -16.15 -2.19 -13.54
C LEU A 288 -16.86 -1.67 -12.29
N LEU A 289 -16.35 -0.61 -11.66
CA LEU A 289 -16.98 -0.02 -10.48
C LEU A 289 -18.44 0.43 -10.78
N LYS A 290 -18.69 1.07 -11.93
CA LYS A 290 -20.03 1.48 -12.36
C LYS A 290 -20.94 0.28 -12.57
N LYS A 291 -20.43 -0.81 -13.17
CA LYS A 291 -21.15 -2.07 -13.35
C LYS A 291 -21.57 -2.68 -12.00
N LEU A 292 -20.66 -2.67 -11.03
CA LEU A 292 -20.93 -3.17 -9.68
C LEU A 292 -21.94 -2.32 -8.92
N ALA A 293 -21.81 -1.01 -8.96
CA ALA A 293 -22.76 -0.09 -8.33
C ALA A 293 -24.18 -0.25 -8.89
N ASN A 294 -24.31 -0.44 -10.21
CA ASN A 294 -25.63 -0.61 -10.88
C ASN A 294 -26.28 -1.98 -10.59
N ARG A 295 -25.51 -3.01 -10.29
CA ARG A 295 -26.05 -4.35 -9.98
C ARG A 295 -26.65 -4.45 -8.59
N GLY A 296 -26.41 -3.48 -7.72
CA GLY A 296 -26.82 -3.51 -6.31
C GLY A 296 -26.22 -4.73 -5.59
N LEU A 297 -25.85 -4.59 -4.33
CA LEU A 297 -25.19 -5.65 -3.52
C LEU A 297 -26.13 -6.83 -3.15
N LYS A 298 -26.99 -7.28 -4.04
CA LYS A 298 -27.80 -8.48 -3.80
C LYS A 298 -26.94 -9.71 -4.01
N GLN A 299 -27.02 -10.66 -3.10
CA GLN A 299 -26.28 -11.93 -3.12
C GLN A 299 -26.47 -12.70 -4.46
N THR A 300 -27.63 -12.56 -5.08
CA THR A 300 -27.96 -13.09 -6.41
C THR A 300 -27.08 -12.54 -7.53
N ALA A 301 -26.67 -11.27 -7.44
CA ALA A 301 -25.77 -10.68 -8.44
C ALA A 301 -24.32 -11.18 -8.30
N ILE A 302 -23.92 -11.60 -7.11
CA ILE A 302 -22.62 -12.23 -6.85
C ILE A 302 -22.57 -13.59 -7.53
N GLU A 303 -23.60 -14.43 -7.32
CA GLU A 303 -23.69 -15.77 -7.92
C GLU A 303 -23.76 -15.71 -9.46
N GLU A 304 -24.40 -14.70 -10.04
CA GLU A 304 -24.43 -14.47 -11.48
C GLU A 304 -23.06 -14.08 -12.05
N LEU A 305 -22.31 -13.22 -11.36
CA LEU A 305 -20.96 -12.82 -11.78
C LEU A 305 -19.96 -13.98 -11.67
N GLU A 306 -20.06 -14.78 -10.61
CA GLU A 306 -19.23 -15.97 -10.44
C GLU A 306 -19.51 -17.00 -11.54
N LYS A 307 -20.77 -17.17 -11.91
CA LYS A 307 -21.19 -18.04 -13.00
C LYS A 307 -20.72 -17.54 -14.38
N GLU A 308 -20.84 -16.25 -14.66
CA GLU A 308 -20.31 -15.60 -15.87
C GLU A 308 -18.78 -15.71 -15.95
N ALA A 309 -18.10 -15.70 -14.82
CA ALA A 309 -16.65 -15.81 -14.72
C ALA A 309 -16.13 -17.25 -14.84
N GLY A 310 -17.01 -18.25 -14.89
CA GLY A 310 -16.63 -19.66 -14.92
C GLY A 310 -15.97 -20.16 -13.63
N ILE A 311 -16.19 -19.46 -12.50
CA ILE A 311 -15.65 -19.84 -11.20
C ILE A 311 -16.64 -20.83 -10.56
N GLU A 312 -16.30 -22.11 -10.56
CA GLU A 312 -17.02 -23.10 -9.76
C GLU A 312 -16.71 -22.89 -8.29
N VAL A 313 -17.60 -22.20 -7.58
CA VAL A 313 -17.53 -22.12 -6.12
C VAL A 313 -17.90 -23.49 -5.55
N LYS A 314 -16.91 -24.22 -5.07
CA LYS A 314 -17.17 -25.39 -4.20
C LYS A 314 -17.92 -24.89 -2.97
N LYS A 315 -19.23 -25.10 -2.91
CA LYS A 315 -20.05 -24.87 -1.71
C LYS A 315 -19.45 -25.69 -0.58
N THR A 316 -18.68 -25.04 0.28
CA THR A 316 -18.28 -25.62 1.56
C THR A 316 -19.56 -25.68 2.40
N GLU A 317 -20.20 -26.83 2.44
CA GLU A 317 -21.26 -27.11 3.37
C GLU A 317 -20.74 -26.83 4.78
N LYS A 318 -21.28 -25.77 5.39
CA LYS A 318 -21.07 -25.52 6.81
C LYS A 318 -21.69 -26.67 7.59
N LYS A 319 -20.94 -27.74 7.86
CA LYS A 319 -21.25 -28.66 8.94
C LYS A 319 -21.34 -27.84 10.23
N LYS A 320 -22.54 -27.72 10.76
CA LYS A 320 -22.76 -27.24 12.12
C LYS A 320 -22.07 -28.22 13.08
N GLU A 321 -20.85 -27.93 13.44
CA GLU A 321 -20.20 -28.62 14.57
C GLU A 321 -20.96 -28.22 15.86
N LYS A 322 -21.62 -29.23 16.44
CA LYS A 322 -22.15 -29.17 17.79
C LYS A 322 -20.98 -29.02 18.75
N ILE A 323 -20.93 -27.92 19.47
CA ILE A 323 -19.99 -27.68 20.56
C ILE A 323 -20.26 -28.76 21.64
N PRO A 324 -19.27 -29.63 21.95
CA PRO A 324 -19.42 -30.54 23.09
C PRO A 324 -19.14 -29.79 24.38
N THR A 325 -20.11 -29.81 25.29
CA THR A 325 -19.96 -29.38 26.69
C THR A 325 -18.90 -30.24 27.37
N LYS A 326 -17.78 -29.66 27.77
CA LYS A 326 -16.71 -30.29 28.54
C LYS A 326 -17.18 -30.43 30.01
N LYS A 327 -17.22 -31.66 30.48
CA LYS A 327 -17.10 -32.01 31.92
C LYS A 327 -15.59 -32.04 32.26
N GLU A 328 -15.30 -31.45 33.40
CA GLU A 328 -13.99 -31.50 34.04
C GLU A 328 -13.59 -32.93 34.41
N GLU A 329 -12.37 -33.31 34.09
CA GLU A 329 -11.57 -34.23 34.90
C GLU A 329 -10.07 -33.93 34.75
N THR A 330 -9.48 -33.59 35.88
CA THR A 330 -8.06 -33.42 36.15
C THR A 330 -7.31 -34.71 36.03
N LYS A 331 -6.17 -34.74 35.29
CA LYS A 331 -4.94 -35.44 35.69
C LYS A 331 -3.78 -34.99 34.79
N GLY A 332 -2.69 -34.64 35.44
CA GLY A 332 -1.50 -34.11 34.82
C GLY A 332 -0.67 -35.16 34.09
N GLU A 333 0.07 -34.70 33.14
CA GLU A 333 1.36 -35.25 32.74
C GLU A 333 2.15 -34.17 31.96
N LYS A 334 3.46 -34.11 32.35
CA LYS A 334 4.48 -33.28 31.73
C LYS A 334 4.68 -33.69 30.28
N LYS A 335 4.73 -32.72 29.34
CA LYS A 335 5.44 -32.89 28.08
C LYS A 335 6.14 -31.61 27.65
N GLU A 336 7.38 -31.86 27.32
CA GLU A 336 8.46 -31.10 26.75
C GLU A 336 8.07 -29.95 25.78
N ASP A 337 8.80 -28.85 25.97
CA ASP A 337 8.93 -27.74 25.05
C ASP A 337 9.39 -28.17 23.65
N LYS A 338 8.56 -28.02 22.66
CA LYS A 338 8.96 -27.85 21.26
C LYS A 338 8.81 -26.39 20.88
N LYS A 339 9.96 -25.74 20.73
CA LYS A 339 10.12 -24.49 20.01
C LYS A 339 9.66 -24.69 18.57
N ASP A 340 8.57 -24.11 18.19
CA ASP A 340 8.19 -23.82 16.80
C ASP A 340 8.50 -22.34 16.56
N GLY A 341 9.36 -22.08 15.66
CA GLY A 341 9.26 -22.02 14.24
C GLY A 341 9.39 -20.57 13.86
N GLY A 342 10.63 -20.08 13.66
CA GLY A 342 10.91 -18.73 13.21
C GLY A 342 10.29 -18.46 11.84
N ASP A 343 9.63 -17.33 11.72
CA ASP A 343 9.22 -16.76 10.45
C ASP A 343 10.45 -16.46 9.58
N ASP A 344 10.66 -17.29 8.57
CA ASP A 344 11.68 -17.11 7.54
C ASP A 344 11.38 -15.83 6.72
N TRP A 345 12.04 -14.76 7.10
CA TRP A 345 12.09 -13.54 6.31
C TRP A 345 13.25 -13.61 5.32
N ASN A 346 13.04 -14.27 4.20
CA ASN A 346 13.96 -14.20 3.08
C ASN A 346 13.94 -12.78 2.48
N LEU A 347 15.00 -12.05 2.75
CA LEU A 347 15.40 -10.86 2.00
C LEU A 347 16.25 -11.34 0.82
N ASP A 348 15.61 -11.60 -0.32
CA ASP A 348 16.34 -11.65 -1.57
C ASP A 348 16.68 -10.22 -1.98
N ILE A 349 17.98 -9.95 -2.04
CA ILE A 349 18.58 -8.69 -2.53
C ILE A 349 18.67 -8.77 -4.04
#